data_b45afc7e310b10f80f509b16e931d68f
#
_entry.id   b45afc7e310b10f80f509b16e931d68f
#
_cell.length_a   1.000
_cell.length_b   1.000
_cell.length_c   1.000
_cell.angle_alpha   90.00
_cell.angle_beta   90.00
_cell.angle_gamma   90.00
#
_symmetry.space_group_name_H-M   'P 1'
#
loop_
_entity.id
_entity.type
_entity.pdbx_description
1 polymer ?
#
loop_
_entity_poly.entity_id
_entity_poly.type
_entity_poly.pdbx_seq_one_letter_code
_entity_poly.pdbx_strand_id
1 'polypeptide(L)'
;SLGVSNRVGPGELRGAVEEARYARRLAASRTDPVCVVGHDELGTHLILLASVPDDVRHMFTERLLDPLREYDGVHKSDLIRTLEAFLQHDGSWTRCAEHLHLHVNSVRYRIQRIEELTGRDLSRLEDRVDFFLALRLR
;
A
#
# COMPACT_ATOMS: atom_id res chain seq x y z
N SER A 1 -4.22 -19.94 -6.73
CA SER A 1 -4.87 -18.63 -6.76
C SER A 1 -6.04 -18.62 -7.75
N LEU A 2 -7.07 -17.86 -7.48
CA LEU A 2 -8.29 -17.80 -8.27
C LEU A 2 -8.72 -16.36 -8.51
N GLY A 3 -8.91 -15.99 -9.78
CA GLY A 3 -9.45 -14.70 -10.19
C GLY A 3 -10.91 -14.80 -10.53
N VAL A 4 -11.71 -13.80 -10.11
CA VAL A 4 -13.15 -13.77 -10.33
C VAL A 4 -13.54 -12.42 -10.94
N SER A 5 -14.45 -12.45 -11.92
CA SER A 5 -15.03 -11.23 -12.49
C SER A 5 -16.54 -11.18 -12.24
N ASN A 6 -17.14 -10.01 -12.39
CA ASN A 6 -18.58 -9.85 -12.31
C ASN A 6 -19.26 -10.47 -13.54
N ARG A 7 -20.56 -10.76 -13.37
CA ARG A 7 -21.41 -11.17 -14.48
C ARG A 7 -21.57 -10.02 -15.47
N VAL A 8 -21.37 -10.28 -16.76
CA VAL A 8 -21.47 -9.27 -17.81
C VAL A 8 -22.32 -9.78 -18.96
N GLY A 9 -22.86 -8.87 -19.77
CA GLY A 9 -23.59 -9.21 -20.98
C GLY A 9 -22.68 -9.69 -22.12
N PRO A 10 -23.24 -10.26 -23.17
CA PRO A 10 -22.46 -10.83 -24.30
C PRO A 10 -21.50 -9.83 -24.94
N GLY A 11 -21.87 -8.56 -25.03
CA GLY A 11 -21.04 -7.51 -25.63
C GLY A 11 -19.84 -7.11 -24.78
N GLU A 12 -19.80 -7.51 -23.52
CA GLU A 12 -18.75 -7.16 -22.56
C GLU A 12 -17.84 -8.34 -22.19
N LEU A 13 -18.01 -9.47 -22.87
CA LEU A 13 -17.29 -10.70 -22.55
C LEU A 13 -15.77 -10.53 -22.60
N ARG A 14 -15.27 -9.77 -23.57
CA ARG A 14 -13.83 -9.52 -23.70
C ARG A 14 -13.28 -8.77 -22.50
N GLY A 15 -13.99 -7.74 -22.04
CA GLY A 15 -13.60 -6.99 -20.84
C GLY A 15 -13.62 -7.87 -19.59
N ALA A 16 -14.61 -8.75 -19.46
CA ALA A 16 -14.70 -9.67 -18.34
C ALA A 16 -13.52 -10.66 -18.29
N VAL A 17 -13.06 -11.15 -19.45
CA VAL A 17 -11.89 -12.03 -19.53
C VAL A 17 -10.63 -11.29 -19.09
N GLU A 18 -10.46 -10.05 -19.51
CA GLU A 18 -9.31 -9.24 -19.11
C GLU A 18 -9.32 -8.98 -17.61
N GLU A 19 -10.46 -8.64 -17.04
CA GLU A 19 -10.61 -8.45 -15.58
C GLU A 19 -10.25 -9.72 -14.81
N ALA A 20 -10.70 -10.87 -15.27
CA ALA A 20 -10.38 -12.16 -14.66
C ALA A 20 -8.87 -12.44 -14.70
N ARG A 21 -8.21 -12.09 -15.79
CA ARG A 21 -6.76 -12.24 -15.93
C ARG A 21 -6.00 -11.35 -14.94
N TYR A 22 -6.43 -10.10 -14.77
CA TYR A 22 -5.85 -9.21 -13.79
C TYR A 22 -6.07 -9.71 -12.36
N ALA A 23 -7.28 -10.18 -12.06
CA ALA A 23 -7.59 -10.75 -10.75
C ALA A 23 -6.70 -11.95 -10.44
N ARG A 24 -6.49 -12.83 -11.41
CA ARG A 24 -5.61 -13.99 -11.26
C ARG A 24 -4.15 -13.57 -11.01
N ARG A 25 -3.66 -12.59 -11.75
CA ARG A 25 -2.31 -12.07 -11.59
C ARG A 25 -2.11 -11.46 -10.21
N LEU A 26 -3.08 -10.70 -9.75
CA LEU A 26 -3.04 -10.07 -8.42
C LEU A 26 -3.06 -11.14 -7.32
N ALA A 27 -3.91 -12.16 -7.45
CA ALA A 27 -3.96 -13.27 -6.51
C ALA A 27 -2.63 -14.03 -6.44
N ALA A 28 -1.99 -14.26 -7.58
CA ALA A 28 -0.71 -14.96 -7.66
C ALA A 28 0.44 -14.16 -7.01
N SER A 29 0.32 -12.84 -6.93
CA SER A 29 1.34 -11.99 -6.32
C SER A 29 1.27 -11.95 -4.79
N ARG A 30 0.21 -12.48 -4.18
CA ARG A 30 0.03 -12.52 -2.73
C ARG A 30 0.79 -13.68 -2.09
N THR A 31 1.16 -13.51 -0.83
CA THR A 31 1.88 -14.53 -0.07
C THR A 31 0.99 -15.68 0.40
N ASP A 32 -0.31 -15.46 0.50
CA ASP A 32 -1.24 -16.51 0.92
C ASP A 32 -1.42 -17.55 -0.19
N PRO A 33 -1.31 -18.85 0.14
CA PRO A 33 -1.45 -19.91 -0.85
C PRO A 33 -2.88 -20.06 -1.38
N VAL A 34 -3.88 -19.62 -0.62
CA VAL A 34 -5.29 -19.64 -1.04
C VAL A 34 -5.79 -18.20 -1.02
N CYS A 35 -5.90 -17.60 -2.19
CA CYS A 35 -6.31 -16.21 -2.34
C CYS A 35 -7.32 -16.07 -3.46
N VAL A 36 -8.45 -15.43 -3.18
CA VAL A 36 -9.47 -15.07 -4.16
C VAL A 36 -9.53 -13.56 -4.26
N VAL A 37 -9.31 -13.03 -5.46
CA VAL A 37 -9.38 -11.59 -5.73
C VAL A 37 -10.68 -11.32 -6.49
N GLY A 38 -11.58 -10.55 -5.87
CA GLY A 38 -12.86 -10.18 -6.46
C GLY A 38 -12.76 -9.03 -7.44
N HIS A 39 -13.82 -8.86 -8.21
CA HIS A 39 -13.92 -7.77 -9.20
C HIS A 39 -13.76 -6.39 -8.56
N ASP A 40 -14.31 -6.19 -7.37
CA ASP A 40 -14.26 -4.87 -6.70
C ASP A 40 -12.83 -4.40 -6.44
N GLU A 41 -11.90 -5.32 -6.24
CA GLU A 41 -10.49 -4.98 -6.06
C GLU A 41 -9.85 -4.49 -7.37
N LEU A 42 -10.39 -4.87 -8.51
CA LEU A 42 -9.88 -4.49 -9.82
C LEU A 42 -10.30 -3.08 -10.25
N GLY A 43 -11.31 -2.50 -9.61
CA GLY A 43 -11.75 -1.13 -9.89
C GLY A 43 -10.90 -0.05 -9.23
N THR A 44 -9.74 -0.42 -8.66
CA THR A 44 -8.89 0.48 -7.86
C THR A 44 -7.46 0.52 -8.40
N HIS A 45 -6.59 1.21 -7.66
CA HIS A 45 -5.16 1.26 -7.92
C HIS A 45 -4.50 -0.12 -7.99
N LEU A 46 -5.12 -1.16 -7.45
CA LEU A 46 -4.56 -2.51 -7.47
C LEU A 46 -4.38 -3.06 -8.89
N ILE A 47 -5.22 -2.63 -9.85
CA ILE A 47 -5.03 -2.98 -11.26
C ILE A 47 -3.68 -2.49 -11.76
N LEU A 48 -3.35 -1.24 -11.45
CA LEU A 48 -2.08 -0.65 -11.85
C LEU A 48 -0.91 -1.36 -11.19
N LEU A 49 -1.02 -1.67 -9.90
CA LEU A 49 0.04 -2.33 -9.15
C LEU A 49 0.31 -3.75 -9.63
N ALA A 50 -0.73 -4.46 -10.10
CA ALA A 50 -0.59 -5.81 -10.63
C ALA A 50 0.26 -5.84 -11.91
N SER A 51 0.37 -4.72 -12.62
CA SER A 51 1.10 -4.60 -13.88
C SER A 51 2.53 -4.08 -13.71
N VAL A 52 2.94 -3.75 -12.48
CA VAL A 52 4.27 -3.20 -12.23
C VAL A 52 5.32 -4.31 -12.30
N PRO A 53 6.38 -4.17 -13.13
CA PRO A 53 7.48 -5.11 -13.16
C PRO A 53 8.21 -5.19 -11.81
N ASP A 54 8.79 -6.35 -11.49
CA ASP A 54 9.44 -6.58 -10.20
C ASP A 54 10.62 -5.64 -9.94
N ASP A 55 11.40 -5.32 -10.96
CA ASP A 55 12.54 -4.39 -10.83
C ASP A 55 12.05 -2.97 -10.48
N VAL A 56 10.98 -2.52 -11.10
CA VAL A 56 10.36 -1.22 -10.78
C VAL A 56 9.78 -1.23 -9.37
N ARG A 57 9.11 -2.34 -9.00
CA ARG A 57 8.58 -2.52 -7.65
C ARG A 57 9.67 -2.39 -6.59
N HIS A 58 10.77 -3.12 -6.76
CA HIS A 58 11.90 -3.08 -5.83
C HIS A 58 12.50 -1.69 -5.72
N MET A 59 12.76 -1.05 -6.85
CA MET A 59 13.32 0.29 -6.87
C MET A 59 12.42 1.29 -6.12
N PHE A 60 11.12 1.22 -6.35
CA PHE A 60 10.15 2.11 -5.72
C PHE A 60 10.05 1.89 -4.20
N THR A 61 9.93 0.63 -3.77
CA THR A 61 9.82 0.30 -2.35
C THR A 61 11.12 0.56 -1.59
N GLU A 62 12.27 0.23 -2.18
CA GLU A 62 13.56 0.48 -1.56
C GLU A 62 13.78 1.97 -1.31
N ARG A 63 13.49 2.78 -2.30
CA ARG A 63 13.71 4.23 -2.20
C ARG A 63 12.93 4.87 -1.06
N LEU A 64 11.68 4.44 -0.86
CA LEU A 64 10.78 5.04 0.12
C LEU A 64 10.76 4.33 1.47
N LEU A 65 10.89 3.01 1.49
CA LEU A 65 10.69 2.23 2.71
C LEU A 65 11.97 1.75 3.38
N ASP A 66 13.05 1.54 2.63
CA ASP A 66 14.30 1.03 3.24
C ASP A 66 14.87 1.94 4.32
N PRO A 67 14.88 3.28 4.15
CA PRO A 67 15.33 4.14 5.26
C PRO A 67 14.53 3.94 6.55
N LEU A 68 13.23 3.66 6.41
CA LEU A 68 12.36 3.40 7.56
C LEU A 68 12.59 2.02 8.15
N ARG A 69 12.77 1.01 7.31
CA ARG A 69 13.07 -0.36 7.76
C ARG A 69 14.38 -0.42 8.52
N GLU A 70 15.41 0.24 8.01
CA GLU A 70 16.71 0.30 8.68
C GLU A 70 16.61 0.99 10.03
N TYR A 71 15.91 2.11 10.08
CA TYR A 71 15.70 2.84 11.33
C TYR A 71 14.92 1.98 12.34
N ASP A 72 13.84 1.34 11.92
CA ASP A 72 13.03 0.48 12.79
C ASP A 72 13.85 -0.70 13.33
N GLY A 73 14.75 -1.26 12.51
CA GLY A 73 15.60 -2.36 12.92
C GLY A 73 16.62 -1.96 14.00
N VAL A 74 17.21 -0.78 13.87
CA VAL A 74 18.23 -0.29 14.80
C VAL A 74 17.61 0.23 16.09
N HIS A 75 16.55 1.01 16.00
CA HIS A 75 15.94 1.71 17.14
C HIS A 75 14.75 1.00 17.75
N LYS A 76 14.34 -0.14 17.18
CA LYS A 76 13.15 -0.90 17.59
C LYS A 76 11.90 -0.02 17.64
N SER A 77 11.82 0.93 16.71
CA SER A 77 10.67 1.80 16.56
C SER A 77 9.71 1.24 15.51
N ASP A 78 8.51 1.77 15.47
CA ASP A 78 7.44 1.32 14.60
C ASP A 78 7.09 2.40 13.57
N LEU A 79 8.08 2.92 12.83
CA LEU A 79 7.84 3.97 11.85
C LEU A 79 6.93 3.51 10.71
N ILE A 80 7.18 2.32 10.16
CA ILE A 80 6.36 1.79 9.06
C ILE A 80 4.92 1.57 9.52
N ARG A 81 4.74 0.97 10.70
CA ARG A 81 3.41 0.76 11.26
C ARG A 81 2.69 2.08 11.53
N THR A 82 3.40 3.08 12.02
CA THR A 82 2.84 4.41 12.25
C THR A 82 2.43 5.06 10.93
N LEU A 83 3.26 4.95 9.90
CA LEU A 83 2.94 5.46 8.57
C LEU A 83 1.69 4.81 8.00
N GLU A 84 1.57 3.49 8.09
CA GLU A 84 0.36 2.79 7.63
C GLU A 84 -0.89 3.30 8.33
N ALA A 85 -0.85 3.41 9.66
CA ALA A 85 -1.99 3.88 10.43
C ALA A 85 -2.33 5.33 10.08
N PHE A 86 -1.32 6.18 9.90
CA PHE A 86 -1.51 7.57 9.52
C PHE A 86 -2.22 7.71 8.19
N LEU A 87 -1.81 6.92 7.19
CA LEU A 87 -2.44 6.93 5.87
C LEU A 87 -3.84 6.33 5.89
N GLN A 88 -4.06 5.25 6.65
CA GLN A 88 -5.38 4.63 6.81
C GLN A 88 -6.39 5.58 7.44
N HIS A 89 -5.94 6.49 8.28
CA HIS A 89 -6.77 7.48 8.96
C HIS A 89 -6.68 8.87 8.31
N ASP A 90 -6.40 8.90 7.01
CA ASP A 90 -6.41 10.10 6.18
C ASP A 90 -5.55 11.25 6.70
N GLY A 91 -4.44 10.92 7.35
CA GLY A 91 -3.52 11.91 7.90
C GLY A 91 -4.00 12.54 9.21
N SER A 92 -4.95 11.92 9.90
CA SER A 92 -5.43 12.40 11.19
C SER A 92 -4.49 11.97 12.32
N TRP A 93 -3.87 12.93 12.97
CA TRP A 93 -2.99 12.69 14.13
C TRP A 93 -3.72 11.97 15.26
N THR A 94 -4.93 12.45 15.57
CA THR A 94 -5.74 11.94 16.68
C THR A 94 -6.19 10.52 16.43
N ARG A 95 -6.73 10.24 15.26
CA ARG A 95 -7.20 8.88 14.90
C ARG A 95 -6.04 7.90 14.85
N CYS A 96 -4.91 8.32 14.30
CA CYS A 96 -3.72 7.49 14.25
C CYS A 96 -3.25 7.14 15.67
N ALA A 97 -3.19 8.14 16.56
CA ALA A 97 -2.80 7.93 17.95
C ALA A 97 -3.75 6.97 18.69
N GLU A 98 -5.05 7.12 18.50
CA GLU A 98 -6.05 6.20 19.06
C GLU A 98 -5.86 4.77 18.57
N HIS A 99 -5.66 4.61 17.25
CA HIS A 99 -5.46 3.29 16.65
C HIS A 99 -4.21 2.58 17.19
N LEU A 100 -3.13 3.34 17.39
CA LEU A 100 -1.86 2.79 17.85
C LEU A 100 -1.73 2.77 19.38
N HIS A 101 -2.70 3.28 20.10
CA HIS A 101 -2.66 3.42 21.57
C HIS A 101 -1.45 4.25 22.03
N LEU A 102 -1.20 5.34 21.31
CA LEU A 102 -0.11 6.27 21.59
C LEU A 102 -0.65 7.67 21.88
N HIS A 103 0.19 8.47 22.53
CA HIS A 103 -0.09 9.90 22.65
C HIS A 103 0.12 10.57 21.28
N VAL A 104 -0.66 11.61 20.98
CA VAL A 104 -0.58 12.32 19.70
C VAL A 104 0.83 12.89 19.45
N ASN A 105 1.53 13.31 20.48
CA ASN A 105 2.92 13.81 20.34
C ASN A 105 3.89 12.72 19.90
N SER A 106 3.66 11.47 20.30
CA SER A 106 4.47 10.34 19.85
C SER A 106 4.26 10.08 18.36
N VAL A 107 3.02 10.18 17.89
CA VAL A 107 2.71 10.06 16.47
C VAL A 107 3.39 11.18 15.68
N ARG A 108 3.28 12.42 16.13
CA ARG A 108 3.93 13.58 15.48
C ARG A 108 5.43 13.40 15.39
N TYR A 109 6.06 12.94 16.46
CA TYR A 109 7.50 12.67 16.47
C TYR A 109 7.89 11.63 15.43
N ARG A 110 7.14 10.53 15.37
CA ARG A 110 7.41 9.45 14.42
C ARG A 110 7.21 9.91 12.97
N ILE A 111 6.15 10.64 12.69
CA ILE A 111 5.89 11.17 11.35
C ILE A 111 6.99 12.16 10.94
N GLN A 112 7.40 13.03 11.84
CA GLN A 112 8.50 13.95 11.58
C GLN A 112 9.80 13.19 11.27
N ARG A 113 10.06 12.11 11.98
CA ARG A 113 11.24 11.27 11.72
C ARG A 113 11.16 10.60 10.34
N ILE A 114 9.97 10.15 9.94
CA ILE A 114 9.74 9.59 8.59
C ILE A 114 10.08 10.65 7.54
N GLU A 115 9.61 11.86 7.72
CA GLU A 115 9.89 12.96 6.80
C GLU A 115 11.38 13.28 6.72
N GLU A 116 12.07 13.30 7.84
CA GLU A 116 13.52 13.54 7.88
C GLU A 116 14.30 12.45 7.16
N LEU A 117 13.94 11.19 7.37
CA LEU A 117 14.65 10.05 6.77
C LEU A 117 14.42 9.91 5.27
N THR A 118 13.26 10.31 4.79
CA THR A 118 12.87 10.12 3.39
C THR A 118 12.95 11.37 2.55
N GLY A 119 13.03 12.55 3.18
CA GLY A 119 12.99 13.83 2.47
C GLY A 119 11.61 14.16 1.91
N ARG A 120 10.57 13.48 2.39
CA ARG A 120 9.19 13.67 1.93
C ARG A 120 8.39 14.49 2.93
N ASP A 121 7.27 15.05 2.46
CA ASP A 121 6.36 15.87 3.24
C ASP A 121 4.97 15.22 3.25
N LEU A 122 4.57 14.67 4.39
CA LEU A 122 3.31 13.95 4.53
C LEU A 122 2.07 14.86 4.60
N SER A 123 2.26 16.17 4.57
CA SER A 123 1.16 17.11 4.36
C SER A 123 0.77 17.21 2.88
N ARG A 124 1.63 16.77 1.97
CA ARG A 124 1.38 16.80 0.53
C ARG A 124 0.71 15.50 0.09
N LEU A 125 -0.37 15.64 -0.67
CA LEU A 125 -1.09 14.48 -1.20
C LEU A 125 -0.19 13.57 -2.04
N GLU A 126 0.64 14.15 -2.89
CA GLU A 126 1.54 13.40 -3.76
C GLU A 126 2.48 12.49 -2.98
N ASP A 127 3.06 12.99 -1.89
CA ASP A 127 3.96 12.21 -1.05
C ASP A 127 3.20 11.12 -0.29
N ARG A 128 1.98 11.40 0.17
CA ARG A 128 1.12 10.38 0.78
C ARG A 128 0.76 9.28 -0.22
N VAL A 129 0.46 9.65 -1.47
CA VAL A 129 0.18 8.67 -2.53
C VAL A 129 1.39 7.78 -2.77
N ASP A 130 2.57 8.34 -2.87
CA ASP A 130 3.80 7.57 -3.08
C ASP A 130 4.02 6.55 -1.96
N PHE A 131 3.88 6.93 -0.71
CA PHE A 131 4.00 6.01 0.41
C PHE A 131 2.89 4.96 0.42
N PHE A 132 1.67 5.36 0.13
CA PHE A 132 0.54 4.43 0.06
C PHE A 132 0.82 3.32 -0.97
N LEU A 133 1.28 3.70 -2.16
CA LEU A 133 1.61 2.76 -3.22
C LEU A 133 2.81 1.88 -2.83
N ALA A 134 3.84 2.45 -2.22
CA ALA A 134 5.00 1.68 -1.78
C ALA A 134 4.61 0.61 -0.75
N LEU A 135 3.74 0.94 0.19
CA LEU A 135 3.25 -0.02 1.18
C LEU A 135 2.44 -1.16 0.55
N ARG A 136 1.75 -0.89 -0.54
CA ARG A 136 0.99 -1.91 -1.28
C ARG A 136 1.88 -2.79 -2.14
N LEU A 137 3.01 -2.25 -2.60
CA LEU A 137 3.95 -2.97 -3.46
C LEU A 137 4.94 -3.85 -2.70
N ARG A 138 5.11 -3.62 -1.41
CA ARG A 138 6.07 -4.39 -0.61
C ARG A 138 5.70 -5.86 -0.48
#